data_40520237161f094ed1a8606a3f5ac4a6
#
_entry.id   40520237161f094ed1a8606a3f5ac4a6
#
_cell.length_a   1.000
_cell.length_b   1.000
_cell.length_c   1.000
_cell.angle_alpha   90.00
_cell.angle_beta   90.00
_cell.angle_gamma   90.00
#
_symmetry.space_group_name_H-M   'P 1'
#
loop_
_entity.id
_entity.type
_entity.pdbx_description
1 polymer ?
#
loop_
_entity_poly.entity_id
_entity_poly.type
_entity_poly.pdbx_seq_one_letter_code
_entity_poly.pdbx_strand_id
1 'polypeptide(L)'
;MNKKIFAQLLAHSQNDLTKITQPYIQETFGVQVKRCDTIEQYVEAIDDACLNKYFSKYWQNDMKKWKYSGVQLIDEVNSLKPRAVLDVGCGYNEFKGRIDNLLGIDPYNDKADLQISTLEYKTAEKYDVILCLGSVNFGDRDKIIAEVGRCVNLLADNGTMFFRVNPGVQHDKPEADWIEFFGWNVPFIIELAEIYNLKILDIRDDTNQRKYFVYRKTR
;
A
#
# COMPACT_ATOMS: atom_id res chain seq x y z
N MET A 1 -14.10 2.51 -17.23
CA MET A 1 -14.30 3.99 -17.17
C MET A 1 -13.34 4.51 -16.11
N ASN A 2 -12.51 5.47 -16.43
CA ASN A 2 -11.49 6.00 -15.54
C ASN A 2 -12.15 6.81 -14.39
N LYS A 3 -11.61 6.73 -13.18
CA LYS A 3 -12.04 7.44 -11.95
C LYS A 3 -12.28 8.95 -12.19
N LYS A 4 -11.44 9.62 -12.99
CA LYS A 4 -11.60 11.04 -13.35
C LYS A 4 -12.83 11.31 -14.21
N ILE A 5 -13.10 10.43 -15.20
CA ILE A 5 -14.29 10.54 -16.06
C ILE A 5 -15.54 10.27 -15.23
N PHE A 6 -15.50 9.30 -14.34
CA PHE A 6 -16.60 8.98 -13.45
C PHE A 6 -16.92 10.14 -12.49
N ALA A 7 -15.92 10.77 -11.90
CA ALA A 7 -16.10 11.95 -11.05
C ALA A 7 -16.69 13.14 -11.82
N GLN A 8 -16.31 13.34 -13.08
CA GLN A 8 -16.90 14.38 -13.95
C GLN A 8 -18.37 14.10 -14.29
N LEU A 9 -18.73 12.85 -14.54
CA LEU A 9 -20.13 12.45 -14.80
C LEU A 9 -21.01 12.64 -13.56
N LEU A 10 -20.46 12.44 -12.38
CA LEU A 10 -21.15 12.63 -11.10
C LEU A 10 -21.47 14.10 -10.78
N ALA A 11 -20.82 15.07 -11.44
CA ALA A 11 -20.99 16.49 -11.16
C ALA A 11 -22.39 17.06 -11.47
N HIS A 12 -23.30 16.28 -12.09
CA HIS A 12 -24.58 16.81 -12.56
C HIS A 12 -25.81 16.47 -11.70
N SER A 13 -25.84 15.39 -10.93
CA SER A 13 -26.93 15.11 -9.97
C SER A 13 -26.66 13.83 -9.14
N GLN A 14 -26.40 13.99 -7.87
CA GLN A 14 -26.00 12.88 -6.99
C GLN A 14 -27.02 11.74 -6.89
N ASN A 15 -28.32 12.04 -6.86
CA ASN A 15 -29.37 11.01 -6.69
C ASN A 15 -29.60 10.18 -7.94
N ASP A 16 -29.55 10.82 -9.11
CA ASP A 16 -29.80 10.14 -10.38
C ASP A 16 -28.59 9.34 -10.82
N LEU A 17 -27.39 9.83 -10.51
CA LEU A 17 -26.14 9.18 -10.90
C LEU A 17 -25.86 7.89 -10.14
N THR A 18 -26.20 7.80 -8.84
CA THR A 18 -26.08 6.56 -8.10
C THR A 18 -26.97 5.47 -8.70
N LYS A 19 -28.19 5.78 -9.11
CA LYS A 19 -29.09 4.82 -9.78
C LYS A 19 -28.57 4.37 -11.13
N ILE A 20 -27.95 5.27 -11.89
CA ILE A 20 -27.42 4.99 -13.24
C ILE A 20 -26.07 4.25 -13.15
N THR A 21 -25.21 4.64 -12.22
CA THR A 21 -23.85 4.12 -12.14
C THR A 21 -23.72 2.83 -11.36
N GLN A 22 -24.58 2.58 -10.37
CA GLN A 22 -24.51 1.34 -9.55
C GLN A 22 -24.62 0.05 -10.38
N PRO A 23 -25.53 -0.09 -11.38
CA PRO A 23 -25.54 -1.24 -12.27
C PRO A 23 -24.21 -1.44 -13.01
N TYR A 24 -23.65 -0.35 -13.55
CA TYR A 24 -22.35 -0.39 -14.22
C TYR A 24 -21.21 -0.84 -13.27
N ILE A 25 -21.16 -0.29 -12.07
CA ILE A 25 -20.17 -0.66 -11.05
C ILE A 25 -20.30 -2.14 -10.68
N GLN A 26 -21.52 -2.60 -10.48
CA GLN A 26 -21.81 -4.01 -10.17
C GLN A 26 -21.43 -4.93 -11.32
N GLU A 27 -21.74 -4.57 -12.55
CA GLU A 27 -21.40 -5.37 -13.74
C GLU A 27 -19.90 -5.39 -14.01
N THR A 28 -19.25 -4.21 -13.93
CA THR A 28 -17.84 -4.06 -14.31
C THR A 28 -16.90 -4.57 -13.22
N PHE A 29 -17.12 -4.17 -11.98
CA PHE A 29 -16.22 -4.46 -10.86
C PHE A 29 -16.78 -5.51 -9.89
N GLY A 30 -18.06 -5.86 -10.00
CA GLY A 30 -18.73 -6.81 -9.12
C GLY A 30 -18.76 -6.37 -7.65
N VAL A 31 -18.84 -5.05 -7.42
CA VAL A 31 -18.96 -4.45 -6.09
C VAL A 31 -20.24 -3.65 -5.97
N GLN A 32 -20.75 -3.55 -4.75
CA GLN A 32 -21.91 -2.72 -4.42
C GLN A 32 -21.49 -1.69 -3.36
N VAL A 33 -21.89 -0.46 -3.58
CA VAL A 33 -21.59 0.64 -2.68
C VAL A 33 -22.92 1.26 -2.20
N LYS A 34 -23.00 1.52 -0.90
CA LYS A 34 -24.15 2.22 -0.33
C LYS A 34 -24.20 3.66 -0.81
N ARG A 35 -25.42 4.23 -0.85
CA ARG A 35 -25.58 5.64 -1.14
C ARG A 35 -24.80 6.50 -0.15
N CYS A 36 -24.07 7.47 -0.67
CA CYS A 36 -23.32 8.47 0.10
C CYS A 36 -23.95 9.86 -0.08
N ASP A 37 -23.67 10.75 0.86
CA ASP A 37 -24.25 12.11 0.83
C ASP A 37 -23.51 13.05 -0.11
N THR A 38 -22.25 12.78 -0.41
CA THR A 38 -21.44 13.54 -1.38
C THR A 38 -20.84 12.66 -2.46
N ILE A 39 -20.45 13.31 -3.56
CA ILE A 39 -19.78 12.62 -4.69
C ILE A 39 -18.43 12.07 -4.25
N GLU A 40 -17.70 12.84 -3.47
CA GLU A 40 -16.39 12.46 -2.94
C GLU A 40 -16.50 11.19 -2.11
N GLN A 41 -17.45 11.14 -1.17
CA GLN A 41 -17.71 9.96 -0.35
C GLN A 41 -18.11 8.73 -1.21
N TYR A 42 -18.89 8.96 -2.28
CA TYR A 42 -19.28 7.88 -3.18
C TYR A 42 -18.11 7.34 -3.98
N VAL A 43 -17.26 8.21 -4.53
CA VAL A 43 -16.03 7.81 -5.26
C VAL A 43 -15.08 7.08 -4.33
N GLU A 44 -14.88 7.56 -3.10
CA GLU A 44 -14.05 6.94 -2.08
C GLU A 44 -14.58 5.55 -1.68
N ALA A 45 -15.89 5.42 -1.49
CA ALA A 45 -16.50 4.14 -1.18
C ALA A 45 -16.39 3.10 -2.30
N ILE A 46 -16.40 3.54 -3.58
CA ILE A 46 -16.12 2.65 -4.72
C ILE A 46 -14.65 2.23 -4.73
N ASP A 47 -13.76 3.18 -4.49
CA ASP A 47 -12.31 2.94 -4.40
C ASP A 47 -12.01 1.86 -3.34
N ASP A 48 -12.55 2.05 -2.15
CA ASP A 48 -12.40 1.11 -1.04
C ASP A 48 -12.99 -0.28 -1.33
N ALA A 49 -14.19 -0.32 -1.93
CA ALA A 49 -14.81 -1.59 -2.33
C ALA A 49 -14.01 -2.33 -3.40
N CYS A 50 -13.44 -1.62 -4.37
CA CYS A 50 -12.57 -2.20 -5.41
C CYS A 50 -11.24 -2.68 -4.83
N LEU A 51 -10.60 -1.89 -3.96
CA LEU A 51 -9.38 -2.27 -3.26
C LEU A 51 -9.61 -3.50 -2.37
N ASN A 52 -10.68 -3.49 -1.58
CA ASN A 52 -11.03 -4.62 -0.73
C ASN A 52 -11.22 -5.90 -1.56
N LYS A 53 -12.01 -5.86 -2.62
CA LYS A 53 -12.24 -7.02 -3.49
C LYS A 53 -10.95 -7.49 -4.15
N TYR A 54 -10.13 -6.56 -4.65
CA TYR A 54 -8.88 -6.88 -5.32
C TYR A 54 -7.90 -7.58 -4.36
N PHE A 55 -7.63 -6.99 -3.20
CA PHE A 55 -6.63 -7.52 -2.26
C PHE A 55 -7.12 -8.72 -1.45
N SER A 56 -8.41 -8.81 -1.13
CA SER A 56 -8.94 -9.97 -0.39
C SER A 56 -9.10 -11.23 -1.26
N LYS A 57 -9.28 -11.09 -2.59
CA LYS A 57 -9.62 -12.23 -3.45
C LYS A 57 -8.60 -12.54 -4.54
N TYR A 58 -7.98 -11.54 -5.14
CA TYR A 58 -7.20 -11.74 -6.36
C TYR A 58 -5.69 -11.56 -6.18
N TRP A 59 -5.29 -10.73 -5.24
CA TRP A 59 -3.88 -10.55 -4.97
C TRP A 59 -3.32 -11.78 -4.25
N GLN A 60 -2.50 -12.55 -4.97
CA GLN A 60 -1.75 -13.65 -4.37
C GLN A 60 -0.27 -13.34 -4.47
N ASN A 61 0.36 -13.33 -3.34
CA ASN A 61 1.77 -13.05 -3.21
C ASN A 61 2.60 -14.31 -3.48
N ASP A 62 3.64 -14.21 -4.29
CA ASP A 62 4.60 -15.30 -4.46
C ASP A 62 6.01 -14.80 -4.13
N MET A 63 6.30 -14.71 -2.83
CA MET A 63 7.59 -14.24 -2.31
C MET A 63 8.79 -15.01 -2.84
N LYS A 64 8.61 -16.26 -3.30
CA LYS A 64 9.70 -17.07 -3.86
C LYS A 64 10.22 -16.52 -5.18
N LYS A 65 9.40 -15.76 -5.90
CA LYS A 65 9.75 -15.14 -7.18
C LYS A 65 10.43 -13.79 -7.05
N TRP A 66 10.43 -13.16 -5.88
CA TRP A 66 10.99 -11.84 -5.69
C TRP A 66 12.49 -11.92 -5.39
N LYS A 67 13.26 -11.11 -6.09
CA LYS A 67 14.71 -11.21 -6.06
C LYS A 67 15.33 -10.68 -4.76
N TYR A 68 14.82 -9.57 -4.23
CA TYR A 68 15.37 -8.92 -3.03
C TYR A 68 14.37 -8.83 -1.89
N SER A 69 13.10 -8.62 -2.20
CA SER A 69 12.04 -8.38 -1.24
C SER A 69 11.25 -9.63 -0.82
N GLY A 70 11.69 -10.80 -1.26
CA GLY A 70 11.04 -12.07 -0.97
C GLY A 70 11.66 -12.84 0.21
N VAL A 71 11.85 -14.13 0.01
CA VAL A 71 12.35 -15.05 1.06
C VAL A 71 13.72 -14.63 1.60
N GLN A 72 14.59 -14.06 0.78
CA GLN A 72 15.92 -13.59 1.17
C GLN A 72 15.88 -12.47 2.21
N LEU A 73 14.81 -11.66 2.20
CA LEU A 73 14.64 -10.57 3.15
C LEU A 73 14.49 -11.06 4.59
N ILE A 74 14.02 -12.28 4.79
CA ILE A 74 13.85 -12.89 6.13
C ILE A 74 15.18 -12.93 6.88
N ASP A 75 16.21 -13.48 6.25
CA ASP A 75 17.54 -13.60 6.86
C ASP A 75 18.18 -12.21 7.07
N GLU A 76 17.98 -11.29 6.11
CA GLU A 76 18.48 -9.93 6.21
C GLU A 76 17.86 -9.21 7.43
N VAL A 77 16.52 -9.25 7.57
CA VAL A 77 15.82 -8.61 8.70
C VAL A 77 16.19 -9.26 10.01
N ASN A 78 16.20 -10.60 10.11
CA ASN A 78 16.54 -11.31 11.35
C ASN A 78 17.99 -11.07 11.77
N SER A 79 18.91 -10.85 10.81
CA SER A 79 20.31 -10.52 11.10
C SER A 79 20.46 -9.18 11.83
N LEU A 80 19.52 -8.26 11.67
CA LEU A 80 19.48 -6.99 12.38
C LEU A 80 19.06 -7.14 13.85
N LYS A 81 18.55 -8.32 14.25
CA LYS A 81 18.05 -8.63 15.60
C LYS A 81 17.04 -7.59 16.11
N PRO A 82 15.98 -7.30 15.34
CA PRO A 82 15.04 -6.24 15.66
C PRO A 82 14.23 -6.60 16.92
N ARG A 83 13.97 -5.62 17.78
CA ARG A 83 13.07 -5.78 18.95
C ARG A 83 11.61 -5.76 18.52
N ALA A 84 11.29 -5.03 17.45
CA ALA A 84 9.96 -4.96 16.87
C ALA A 84 10.05 -4.72 15.36
N VAL A 85 9.23 -5.44 14.58
CA VAL A 85 9.10 -5.32 13.13
C VAL A 85 7.64 -5.05 12.79
N LEU A 86 7.38 -4.06 11.92
CA LEU A 86 6.06 -3.78 11.38
C LEU A 86 6.03 -4.14 9.89
N ASP A 87 5.10 -4.99 9.48
CA ASP A 87 4.81 -5.28 8.08
C ASP A 87 3.54 -4.54 7.65
N VAL A 88 3.73 -3.49 6.84
CA VAL A 88 2.67 -2.58 6.39
C VAL A 88 2.05 -3.09 5.11
N GLY A 89 0.75 -3.39 5.15
CA GLY A 89 0.04 -4.05 4.06
C GLY A 89 0.57 -5.48 3.88
N CYS A 90 0.59 -6.24 4.98
CA CYS A 90 1.18 -7.58 5.04
C CYS A 90 0.45 -8.63 4.18
N GLY A 91 -0.74 -8.29 3.64
CA GLY A 91 -1.55 -9.22 2.87
C GLY A 91 -1.84 -10.50 3.64
N TYR A 92 -1.43 -11.64 3.11
CA TYR A 92 -1.59 -12.96 3.77
C TYR A 92 -0.67 -13.17 4.97
N ASN A 93 0.08 -12.15 5.40
CA ASN A 93 0.98 -12.19 6.57
C ASN A 93 2.05 -13.30 6.47
N GLU A 94 2.61 -13.50 5.30
CA GLU A 94 3.50 -14.64 4.99
C GLU A 94 4.85 -14.59 5.73
N PHE A 95 5.26 -13.42 6.21
CA PHE A 95 6.47 -13.25 7.04
C PHE A 95 6.24 -13.60 8.52
N LYS A 96 4.97 -13.73 8.95
CA LYS A 96 4.63 -14.09 10.33
C LYS A 96 5.22 -15.43 10.74
N GLY A 97 5.92 -15.47 11.88
CA GLY A 97 6.61 -16.65 12.37
C GLY A 97 7.91 -16.99 11.63
N ARG A 98 8.32 -16.19 10.65
CA ARG A 98 9.58 -16.31 9.91
C ARG A 98 10.51 -15.13 10.17
N ILE A 99 9.94 -13.95 10.38
CA ILE A 99 10.65 -12.76 10.89
C ILE A 99 10.31 -12.62 12.38
N ASP A 100 11.34 -12.43 13.19
CA ASP A 100 11.20 -12.30 14.63
C ASP A 100 10.46 -10.99 15.00
N ASN A 101 9.62 -11.07 16.03
CA ASN A 101 8.90 -9.91 16.60
C ASN A 101 8.05 -9.11 15.58
N LEU A 102 7.50 -9.76 14.55
CA LEU A 102 6.72 -9.13 13.49
C LEU A 102 5.26 -8.95 13.90
N LEU A 103 4.76 -7.73 13.68
CA LEU A 103 3.34 -7.37 13.64
C LEU A 103 2.97 -7.02 12.20
N GLY A 104 1.99 -7.73 11.63
CA GLY A 104 1.44 -7.46 10.30
C GLY A 104 0.16 -6.65 10.37
N ILE A 105 0.07 -5.55 9.63
CA ILE A 105 -1.16 -4.75 9.47
C ILE A 105 -1.60 -4.73 8.02
N ASP A 106 -2.90 -4.87 7.77
CA ASP A 106 -3.49 -4.79 6.43
C ASP A 106 -4.97 -4.39 6.53
N PRO A 107 -5.47 -3.40 5.78
CA PRO A 107 -6.87 -3.00 5.89
C PRO A 107 -7.85 -4.02 5.30
N TYR A 108 -7.41 -4.88 4.38
CA TYR A 108 -8.30 -5.72 3.55
C TYR A 108 -8.16 -7.22 3.81
N ASN A 109 -7.10 -7.67 4.49
CA ASN A 109 -6.85 -9.10 4.66
C ASN A 109 -7.06 -9.57 6.11
N ASP A 110 -7.87 -10.63 6.28
CA ASP A 110 -8.19 -11.22 7.59
C ASP A 110 -7.03 -12.02 8.21
N LYS A 111 -5.93 -12.21 7.48
CA LYS A 111 -4.71 -12.87 7.98
C LYS A 111 -3.76 -11.89 8.66
N ALA A 112 -3.99 -10.59 8.53
CA ALA A 112 -3.24 -9.59 9.26
C ALA A 112 -3.45 -9.75 10.79
N ASP A 113 -2.43 -9.39 11.57
CA ASP A 113 -2.60 -9.35 13.02
C ASP A 113 -3.59 -8.24 13.44
N LEU A 114 -3.63 -7.14 12.66
CA LEU A 114 -4.60 -6.05 12.81
C LEU A 114 -5.14 -5.66 11.42
N GLN A 115 -6.48 -5.66 11.28
CA GLN A 115 -7.13 -5.11 10.09
C GLN A 115 -7.26 -3.59 10.22
N ILE A 116 -6.22 -2.88 9.78
CA ILE A 116 -6.14 -1.42 9.86
C ILE A 116 -5.21 -0.86 8.78
N SER A 117 -5.52 0.31 8.25
CA SER A 117 -4.64 1.00 7.32
C SER A 117 -3.45 1.66 8.02
N THR A 118 -2.39 1.91 7.26
CA THR A 118 -1.18 2.58 7.76
C THR A 118 -1.48 3.93 8.40
N LEU A 119 -2.36 4.72 7.78
CA LEU A 119 -2.69 6.08 8.25
C LEU A 119 -3.54 6.06 9.52
N GLU A 120 -4.38 5.04 9.69
CA GLU A 120 -5.24 4.88 10.86
C GLU A 120 -4.53 4.22 12.04
N TYR A 121 -3.47 3.44 11.79
CA TYR A 121 -2.74 2.72 12.82
C TYR A 121 -2.05 3.68 13.80
N LYS A 122 -2.56 3.75 15.03
CA LYS A 122 -2.08 4.63 16.11
C LYS A 122 -1.49 3.80 17.23
N THR A 123 -0.21 4.03 17.54
CA THR A 123 0.50 3.39 18.63
C THR A 123 1.64 4.30 19.12
N ALA A 124 2.05 4.13 20.36
CA ALA A 124 3.26 4.73 20.92
C ALA A 124 4.51 3.87 20.66
N GLU A 125 4.32 2.62 20.21
CA GLU A 125 5.40 1.69 19.90
C GLU A 125 6.24 2.19 18.72
N LYS A 126 7.56 1.91 18.78
CA LYS A 126 8.52 2.19 17.72
C LYS A 126 9.09 0.88 17.21
N TYR A 127 9.27 0.81 15.90
CA TYR A 127 9.74 -0.37 15.21
C TYR A 127 11.18 -0.20 14.75
N ASP A 128 12.04 -1.17 15.02
CA ASP A 128 13.43 -1.16 14.53
C ASP A 128 13.48 -1.42 13.02
N VAL A 129 12.49 -2.16 12.50
CA VAL A 129 12.32 -2.43 11.07
C VAL A 129 10.87 -2.22 10.66
N ILE A 130 10.66 -1.58 9.49
CA ILE A 130 9.36 -1.50 8.82
C ILE A 130 9.48 -2.06 7.40
N LEU A 131 8.54 -2.93 7.03
CA LEU A 131 8.42 -3.50 5.69
C LEU A 131 7.24 -2.84 4.97
N CYS A 132 7.47 -2.36 3.73
CA CYS A 132 6.47 -1.78 2.83
C CYS A 132 6.59 -2.46 1.47
N LEU A 133 6.23 -3.76 1.40
CA LEU A 133 6.56 -4.61 0.26
C LEU A 133 5.38 -4.74 -0.72
N GLY A 134 4.98 -3.62 -1.30
CA GLY A 134 3.88 -3.54 -2.26
C GLY A 134 2.64 -2.82 -1.75
N SER A 135 2.63 -2.36 -0.51
CA SER A 135 1.50 -1.69 0.14
C SER A 135 1.42 -0.19 -0.17
N VAL A 136 2.55 0.52 -0.14
CA VAL A 136 2.61 1.97 -0.37
C VAL A 136 2.73 2.26 -1.88
N ASN A 137 1.65 1.98 -2.61
CA ASN A 137 1.62 2.05 -4.08
C ASN A 137 0.32 2.63 -4.65
N PHE A 138 -0.63 3.03 -3.80
CA PHE A 138 -2.00 3.32 -4.23
C PHE A 138 -2.42 4.73 -3.85
N GLY A 139 -2.96 5.46 -4.83
CA GLY A 139 -3.39 6.84 -4.71
C GLY A 139 -2.41 7.84 -5.30
N ASP A 140 -2.62 9.10 -4.98
CA ASP A 140 -1.81 10.20 -5.47
C ASP A 140 -0.52 10.40 -4.66
N ARG A 141 0.26 11.39 -5.10
CA ARG A 141 1.54 11.74 -4.49
C ARG A 141 1.42 12.15 -3.02
N ASP A 142 0.37 12.89 -2.66
CA ASP A 142 0.20 13.40 -1.30
C ASP A 142 -0.14 12.26 -0.33
N LYS A 143 -0.95 11.30 -0.76
CA LYS A 143 -1.23 10.08 -0.01
C LYS A 143 0.04 9.26 0.22
N ILE A 144 0.87 9.05 -0.82
CA ILE A 144 2.14 8.32 -0.68
C ILE A 144 3.08 9.03 0.31
N ILE A 145 3.21 10.36 0.22
CA ILE A 145 4.01 11.14 1.17
C ILE A 145 3.47 10.94 2.60
N ALA A 146 2.15 11.02 2.80
CA ALA A 146 1.55 10.84 4.11
C ALA A 146 1.80 9.42 4.69
N GLU A 147 1.65 8.37 3.87
CA GLU A 147 1.90 6.98 4.28
C GLU A 147 3.36 6.75 4.65
N VAL A 148 4.32 7.24 3.84
CA VAL A 148 5.75 7.18 4.16
C VAL A 148 6.04 7.97 5.44
N GLY A 149 5.49 9.17 5.59
CA GLY A 149 5.62 9.98 6.80
C GLY A 149 5.09 9.27 8.04
N ARG A 150 3.98 8.53 7.90
CA ARG A 150 3.46 7.70 8.99
C ARG A 150 4.43 6.58 9.36
N CYS A 151 5.00 5.89 8.39
CA CYS A 151 6.04 4.88 8.61
C CYS A 151 7.27 5.47 9.32
N VAL A 152 7.76 6.63 8.87
CA VAL A 152 8.88 7.35 9.52
C VAL A 152 8.58 7.71 10.98
N ASN A 153 7.33 8.12 11.26
CA ASN A 153 6.91 8.40 12.63
C ASN A 153 6.84 7.15 13.51
N LEU A 154 6.58 5.98 12.94
CA LEU A 154 6.57 4.69 13.66
C LEU A 154 7.99 4.10 13.79
N LEU A 155 8.93 4.52 12.95
CA LEU A 155 10.28 4.00 12.94
C LEU A 155 11.08 4.50 14.15
N ALA A 156 11.80 3.61 14.79
CA ALA A 156 12.75 3.92 15.85
C ALA A 156 13.96 4.71 15.29
N ASP A 157 14.70 5.41 16.14
CA ASP A 157 15.95 6.05 15.75
C ASP A 157 16.96 4.98 15.29
N ASN A 158 17.65 5.25 14.19
CA ASN A 158 18.49 4.30 13.45
C ASN A 158 17.77 3.06 12.90
N GLY A 159 16.42 3.04 12.92
CA GLY A 159 15.61 1.99 12.33
C GLY A 159 15.70 1.97 10.80
N THR A 160 15.34 0.85 10.21
CA THR A 160 15.46 0.58 8.77
C THR A 160 14.10 0.30 8.16
N MET A 161 13.81 0.90 7.00
CA MET A 161 12.61 0.63 6.21
C MET A 161 12.98 -0.02 4.88
N PHE A 162 12.28 -1.09 4.55
CA PHE A 162 12.43 -1.83 3.29
C PHE A 162 11.20 -1.61 2.42
N PHE A 163 11.43 -1.22 1.18
CA PHE A 163 10.36 -0.95 0.23
C PHE A 163 10.46 -1.83 -1.02
N ARG A 164 9.31 -2.26 -1.51
CA ARG A 164 9.12 -2.77 -2.85
C ARG A 164 7.96 -2.05 -3.51
N VAL A 165 8.23 -1.27 -4.56
CA VAL A 165 7.27 -0.32 -5.11
C VAL A 165 7.00 -0.51 -6.59
N ASN A 166 5.83 -0.03 -7.04
CA ASN A 166 5.36 -0.13 -8.40
C ASN A 166 5.82 1.10 -9.23
N PRO A 167 6.47 0.94 -10.37
CA PRO A 167 6.81 2.06 -11.26
C PRO A 167 5.60 2.59 -12.09
N GLY A 168 4.37 2.30 -11.68
CA GLY A 168 3.15 2.71 -12.39
C GLY A 168 2.59 1.65 -13.35
N VAL A 169 3.06 0.41 -13.25
CA VAL A 169 2.53 -0.69 -14.08
C VAL A 169 1.13 -1.06 -13.60
N GLN A 170 0.17 -0.96 -14.52
CA GLN A 170 -1.23 -1.35 -14.28
C GLN A 170 -1.36 -2.88 -14.21
N HIS A 171 -2.30 -3.36 -13.43
CA HIS A 171 -2.63 -4.79 -13.31
C HIS A 171 -3.81 -5.17 -14.21
N ASP A 172 -3.87 -6.44 -14.66
CA ASP A 172 -4.82 -6.93 -15.67
C ASP A 172 -6.22 -7.30 -15.12
N LYS A 173 -6.61 -6.85 -13.93
CA LYS A 173 -7.92 -7.14 -13.35
C LYS A 173 -8.87 -5.97 -13.52
N PRO A 174 -10.18 -6.21 -13.76
CA PRO A 174 -11.15 -5.13 -13.93
C PRO A 174 -11.17 -4.13 -12.77
N GLU A 175 -11.04 -4.62 -11.54
CA GLU A 175 -10.97 -3.77 -10.35
C GLU A 175 -9.73 -2.87 -10.36
N ALA A 176 -8.63 -3.35 -10.94
CA ALA A 176 -7.39 -2.58 -11.07
C ALA A 176 -7.52 -1.38 -12.03
N ASP A 177 -8.49 -1.40 -12.96
CA ASP A 177 -8.78 -0.24 -13.81
C ASP A 177 -9.32 0.96 -13.01
N TRP A 178 -9.88 0.70 -11.84
CA TRP A 178 -10.34 1.73 -10.93
C TRP A 178 -9.23 2.21 -9.99
N ILE A 179 -8.30 1.32 -9.62
CA ILE A 179 -7.24 1.60 -8.65
C ILE A 179 -6.18 2.51 -9.27
N GLU A 180 -5.86 3.60 -8.60
CA GLU A 180 -4.76 4.48 -8.99
C GLU A 180 -3.44 3.91 -8.47
N PHE A 181 -2.59 3.43 -9.39
CA PHE A 181 -1.24 2.97 -9.08
C PHE A 181 -0.26 4.13 -9.17
N PHE A 182 0.41 4.43 -8.08
CA PHE A 182 1.43 5.48 -8.06
C PHE A 182 2.67 5.05 -8.83
N GLY A 183 3.16 5.94 -9.69
CA GLY A 183 4.35 5.69 -10.51
C GLY A 183 5.64 6.04 -9.79
N TRP A 184 6.17 5.12 -8.99
CA TRP A 184 7.44 5.32 -8.30
C TRP A 184 8.64 5.43 -9.27
N ASN A 185 9.52 6.38 -9.01
CA ASN A 185 10.78 6.57 -9.74
C ASN A 185 11.91 6.97 -8.79
N VAL A 186 13.16 6.87 -9.27
CA VAL A 186 14.35 7.16 -8.45
C VAL A 186 14.38 8.60 -7.94
N PRO A 187 14.06 9.64 -8.74
CA PRO A 187 13.98 11.00 -8.23
C PRO A 187 13.04 11.16 -7.04
N PHE A 188 11.86 10.53 -7.09
CA PHE A 188 10.89 10.60 -5.98
C PHE A 188 11.38 9.84 -4.72
N ILE A 189 12.09 8.71 -4.91
CA ILE A 189 12.73 8.00 -3.79
C ILE A 189 13.77 8.92 -3.09
N ILE A 190 14.58 9.65 -3.86
CA ILE A 190 15.56 10.59 -3.33
C ILE A 190 14.86 11.75 -2.62
N GLU A 191 13.84 12.33 -3.23
CA GLU A 191 13.04 13.42 -2.66
C GLU A 191 12.42 13.05 -1.30
N LEU A 192 11.86 11.84 -1.16
CA LEU A 192 11.32 11.37 0.12
C LEU A 192 12.40 11.23 1.19
N ALA A 193 13.60 10.79 0.80
CA ALA A 193 14.73 10.74 1.73
C ALA A 193 15.11 12.13 2.24
N GLU A 194 15.07 13.15 1.39
CA GLU A 194 15.32 14.56 1.76
C GLU A 194 14.19 15.10 2.66
N ILE A 195 12.91 14.91 2.29
CA ILE A 195 11.74 15.36 3.06
C ILE A 195 11.81 14.85 4.52
N TYR A 196 12.16 13.58 4.69
CA TYR A 196 12.11 12.91 6.00
C TYR A 196 13.49 12.73 6.65
N ASN A 197 14.54 13.33 6.11
CA ASN A 197 15.93 13.21 6.59
C ASN A 197 16.35 11.76 6.79
N LEU A 198 16.14 10.94 5.75
CA LEU A 198 16.49 9.52 5.71
C LEU A 198 17.78 9.31 4.92
N LYS A 199 18.57 8.32 5.33
CA LYS A 199 19.71 7.84 4.55
C LYS A 199 19.24 6.73 3.61
N ILE A 200 19.50 6.86 2.32
CA ILE A 200 19.33 5.78 1.35
C ILE A 200 20.49 4.80 1.51
N LEU A 201 20.20 3.54 1.80
CA LEU A 201 21.19 2.47 1.91
C LEU A 201 21.35 1.71 0.59
N ASP A 202 20.25 1.55 -0.15
CA ASP A 202 20.20 0.76 -1.38
C ASP A 202 19.05 1.22 -2.28
N ILE A 203 19.23 1.08 -3.61
CA ILE A 203 18.17 1.17 -4.63
C ILE A 203 18.50 0.15 -5.73
N ARG A 204 17.57 -0.76 -6.02
CA ARG A 204 17.74 -1.82 -7.05
C ARG A 204 16.47 -2.05 -7.85
N ASP A 205 16.63 -2.68 -9.00
CA ASP A 205 15.50 -3.25 -9.76
C ASP A 205 15.17 -4.64 -9.23
N ASP A 206 13.95 -4.82 -8.77
CA ASP A 206 13.41 -6.12 -8.35
C ASP A 206 12.58 -6.77 -9.48
N THR A 207 12.15 -7.98 -9.27
CA THR A 207 11.33 -8.76 -10.19
C THR A 207 10.06 -7.99 -10.59
N ASN A 208 9.56 -8.21 -11.81
CA ASN A 208 8.37 -7.58 -12.37
C ASN A 208 8.46 -6.04 -12.43
N GLN A 209 9.62 -5.53 -12.84
CA GLN A 209 9.89 -4.10 -13.00
C GLN A 209 9.72 -3.27 -11.71
N ARG A 210 9.63 -3.92 -10.54
CA ARG A 210 9.51 -3.22 -9.27
C ARG A 210 10.84 -2.59 -8.88
N LYS A 211 10.78 -1.49 -8.11
CA LYS A 211 11.94 -0.94 -7.42
C LYS A 211 11.98 -1.46 -5.99
N TYR A 212 13.16 -1.92 -5.57
CA TYR A 212 13.48 -2.22 -4.19
C TYR A 212 14.42 -1.16 -3.67
N PHE A 213 14.16 -0.63 -2.48
CA PHE A 213 15.07 0.31 -1.84
C PHE A 213 14.97 0.24 -0.32
N VAL A 214 16.02 0.74 0.33
CA VAL A 214 16.16 0.68 1.78
C VAL A 214 16.50 2.07 2.31
N TYR A 215 15.70 2.52 3.27
CA TYR A 215 15.97 3.72 4.04
C TYR A 215 16.43 3.39 5.45
N ARG A 216 17.28 4.26 6.01
CA ARG A 216 17.59 4.29 7.43
C ARG A 216 17.28 5.66 8.00
N LYS A 217 16.56 5.70 9.13
CA LYS A 217 16.32 6.92 9.88
C LYS A 217 17.64 7.35 10.53
N THR A 218 18.06 8.59 10.30
CA THR A 218 19.14 9.23 11.06
C THR A 218 18.55 9.79 12.36
N ARG A 219 19.40 9.98 13.36
CA ARG A 219 19.00 10.58 14.64
C ARG A 219 18.45 11.98 14.47
#